data_264e7dcbd225c6fc8ceb49c0df0637c9
#
_entry.id   264e7dcbd225c6fc8ceb49c0df0637c9
#
_cell.length_a   1.000
_cell.length_b   1.000
_cell.length_c   1.000
_cell.angle_alpha   90.00
_cell.angle_beta   90.00
_cell.angle_gamma   90.00
#
_symmetry.space_group_name_H-M   'P 1'
#
loop_
_entity.id
_entity.type
_entity.pdbx_description
1 polymer ?
#
loop_
_entity_poly.entity_id
_entity_poly.type
_entity_poly.pdbx_seq_one_letter_code
_entity_poly.pdbx_strand_id
1 'polypeptide(L)'
;MTMPNFFIVGAQKAGTTSLYHYLNQHPQVYMSPIKEPFFFDHEMDSKGRVVRREFEGHRQPPRFTNIEEYSTLFEAARGEKAIGEATPLYIYAPGTAERIERYVPGAKSIVLLRNPADRAYSAFLYAVRIGAEPLTDFAQALREEPLRIRNRWHYIFHYRSRGLYYQQLKRYYEVFGRERLGVWLYEDMREDPAGVAQSVFCLLYTSPSPRDS
;
A
#
# COMPACT_ATOMS: atom_id res chain seq x y z
N MET A 1 22.26 0.47 6.89
CA MET A 1 21.20 0.31 5.88
C MET A 1 20.02 1.16 6.33
N THR A 2 19.63 2.12 5.53
CA THR A 2 18.47 2.97 5.82
C THR A 2 17.21 2.25 5.33
N MET A 3 16.19 2.16 6.18
CA MET A 3 14.91 1.54 5.86
C MET A 3 13.78 2.55 6.06
N PRO A 4 12.64 2.39 5.36
CA PRO A 4 11.47 3.22 5.63
C PRO A 4 10.95 2.95 7.05
N ASN A 5 10.35 3.93 7.69
CA ASN A 5 9.67 3.79 8.98
C ASN A 5 8.16 3.98 8.88
N PHE A 6 7.64 4.24 7.66
CA PHE A 6 6.21 4.20 7.39
C PHE A 6 5.89 3.77 5.95
N PHE A 7 4.65 3.29 5.76
CA PHE A 7 4.15 2.77 4.49
C PHE A 7 2.74 3.30 4.20
N ILE A 8 2.50 3.81 2.99
CA ILE A 8 1.14 4.03 2.48
C ILE A 8 0.70 2.72 1.82
N VAL A 9 0.00 1.88 2.58
CA VAL A 9 -0.29 0.49 2.18
C VAL A 9 -1.57 0.32 1.35
N GLY A 10 -2.39 1.34 1.25
CA GLY A 10 -3.66 1.25 0.50
C GLY A 10 -4.59 2.44 0.68
N ALA A 11 -5.75 2.36 0.03
CA ALA A 11 -6.13 1.38 -0.99
C ALA A 11 -5.89 1.96 -2.39
N GLN A 12 -5.64 1.09 -3.36
CA GLN A 12 -5.52 1.56 -4.75
C GLN A 12 -6.80 2.28 -5.19
N LYS A 13 -6.65 3.40 -5.90
CA LYS A 13 -7.73 4.30 -6.38
C LYS A 13 -8.46 5.08 -5.27
N ALA A 14 -7.80 5.21 -4.09
CA ALA A 14 -8.27 6.02 -2.96
C ALA A 14 -7.40 7.26 -2.69
N GLY A 15 -6.69 7.79 -3.69
CA GLY A 15 -5.94 9.05 -3.53
C GLY A 15 -4.52 8.92 -2.97
N THR A 16 -3.98 7.70 -2.84
CA THR A 16 -2.63 7.46 -2.29
C THR A 16 -1.50 8.19 -3.06
N THR A 17 -1.70 8.49 -4.34
CA THR A 17 -0.74 9.27 -5.13
C THR A 17 -0.72 10.74 -4.69
N SER A 18 -1.88 11.33 -4.43
CA SER A 18 -1.96 12.71 -3.92
C SER A 18 -1.34 12.80 -2.54
N LEU A 19 -1.66 11.86 -1.63
CA LEU A 19 -1.07 11.83 -0.30
C LEU A 19 0.46 11.67 -0.38
N TYR A 20 0.97 10.79 -1.23
CA TYR A 20 2.42 10.65 -1.46
C TYR A 20 3.06 11.99 -1.84
N HIS A 21 2.46 12.75 -2.76
CA HIS A 21 2.99 14.05 -3.16
C HIS A 21 2.87 15.11 -2.06
N TYR A 22 1.79 15.11 -1.27
CA TYR A 22 1.67 16.02 -0.14
C TYR A 22 2.74 15.76 0.93
N LEU A 23 2.94 14.50 1.30
CA LEU A 23 3.97 14.14 2.28
C LEU A 23 5.37 14.46 1.76
N ASN A 24 5.66 14.24 0.49
CA ASN A 24 6.97 14.50 -0.11
C ASN A 24 7.35 16.01 -0.16
N GLN A 25 6.41 16.90 0.09
CA GLN A 25 6.69 18.35 0.18
C GLN A 25 7.20 18.78 1.56
N HIS A 26 7.06 17.92 2.57
CA HIS A 26 7.43 18.27 3.93
C HIS A 26 8.94 18.03 4.18
N PRO A 27 9.69 19.03 4.71
CA PRO A 27 11.15 18.94 4.82
C PRO A 27 11.67 17.84 5.78
N GLN A 28 10.81 17.31 6.65
CA GLN A 28 11.14 16.21 7.57
C GLN A 28 10.66 14.86 7.07
N VAL A 29 10.22 14.76 5.81
CA VAL A 29 9.74 13.52 5.19
C VAL A 29 10.56 13.21 3.95
N TYR A 30 11.08 12.02 3.89
CA TYR A 30 11.66 11.44 2.68
C TYR A 30 10.72 10.38 2.12
N MET A 31 10.28 10.55 0.90
CA MET A 31 9.51 9.52 0.18
C MET A 31 10.41 8.79 -0.82
N SER A 32 10.30 7.46 -0.86
CA SER A 32 10.95 6.67 -1.91
C SER A 32 10.77 7.31 -3.29
N PRO A 33 11.83 7.52 -4.08
CA PRO A 33 11.72 8.11 -5.41
C PRO A 33 10.97 7.20 -6.39
N ILE A 34 10.84 5.92 -6.04
CA ILE A 34 10.04 4.95 -6.78
C ILE A 34 8.76 4.71 -6.01
N LYS A 35 7.65 5.18 -6.57
CA LYS A 35 6.32 4.85 -6.09
C LYS A 35 5.95 3.43 -6.55
N GLU A 36 5.36 2.66 -5.65
CA GLU A 36 4.95 1.28 -5.87
C GLU A 36 6.14 0.36 -6.23
N PRO A 37 7.13 0.24 -5.32
CA PRO A 37 8.26 -0.68 -5.52
C PRO A 37 7.86 -2.15 -5.53
N PHE A 38 6.69 -2.53 -4.99
CA PHE A 38 6.16 -3.90 -4.98
C PHE A 38 7.16 -4.90 -4.40
N PHE A 39 7.68 -4.65 -3.20
CA PHE A 39 8.68 -5.51 -2.58
C PHE A 39 8.07 -6.45 -1.53
N PHE A 40 7.29 -5.92 -0.58
CA PHE A 40 6.72 -6.71 0.52
C PHE A 40 5.47 -7.53 0.14
N ASP A 41 4.91 -7.38 -1.05
CA ASP A 41 3.82 -8.22 -1.57
C ASP A 41 4.29 -9.59 -2.09
N HIS A 42 5.60 -9.85 -2.09
CA HIS A 42 6.19 -11.12 -2.48
C HIS A 42 6.58 -11.98 -1.27
N GLU A 43 6.53 -13.31 -1.40
CA GLU A 43 7.11 -14.22 -0.41
C GLU A 43 8.62 -14.06 -0.37
N MET A 44 9.18 -14.07 0.84
CA MET A 44 10.61 -13.90 1.08
C MET A 44 11.15 -15.03 1.96
N ASP A 45 12.42 -15.40 1.74
CA ASP A 45 13.14 -16.31 2.62
C ASP A 45 13.62 -15.61 3.90
N SER A 46 14.29 -16.37 4.78
CA SER A 46 14.82 -15.84 6.04
C SER A 46 15.91 -14.76 5.86
N LYS A 47 16.47 -14.65 4.67
CA LYS A 47 17.50 -13.66 4.30
C LYS A 47 16.92 -12.44 3.57
N GLY A 48 15.60 -12.31 3.47
CA GLY A 48 14.94 -11.18 2.79
C GLY A 48 15.03 -11.23 1.26
N ARG A 49 15.28 -12.39 0.67
CA ARG A 49 15.27 -12.58 -0.78
C ARG A 49 13.89 -13.00 -1.25
N VAL A 50 13.43 -12.42 -2.34
CA VAL A 50 12.16 -12.78 -2.98
C VAL A 50 12.26 -14.19 -3.55
N VAL A 51 11.42 -15.12 -3.05
CA VAL A 51 11.39 -16.52 -3.50
C VAL A 51 10.15 -16.84 -4.32
N ARG A 52 9.05 -16.12 -4.12
CA ARG A 52 7.81 -16.32 -4.86
C ARG A 52 7.04 -15.01 -5.00
N ARG A 53 6.33 -14.89 -6.12
CA ARG A 53 5.41 -13.78 -6.37
C ARG A 53 4.01 -14.13 -5.87
N GLU A 54 3.38 -13.20 -5.20
CA GLU A 54 2.01 -13.37 -4.68
C GLU A 54 0.98 -13.55 -5.82
N PHE A 55 1.15 -12.81 -6.91
CA PHE A 55 0.22 -12.84 -8.04
C PHE A 55 0.92 -13.33 -9.32
N GLU A 56 0.32 -14.37 -9.93
CA GLU A 56 0.69 -14.77 -11.29
C GLU A 56 0.20 -13.69 -12.27
N GLY A 57 0.94 -13.36 -13.27
CA GLY A 57 0.56 -12.32 -14.26
C GLY A 57 1.37 -11.03 -14.19
N HIS A 58 2.24 -10.86 -13.21
CA HIS A 58 3.34 -9.90 -13.36
C HIS A 58 4.29 -10.42 -14.44
N ARG A 59 4.20 -9.87 -15.63
CA ARG A 59 5.07 -10.26 -16.76
C ARG A 59 6.52 -9.84 -16.58
N GLN A 60 6.77 -8.88 -15.69
CA GLN A 60 8.12 -8.37 -15.43
C GLN A 60 8.72 -9.01 -14.17
N PRO A 61 10.05 -9.23 -14.11
CA PRO A 61 10.72 -9.68 -12.90
C PRO A 61 10.48 -8.67 -11.75
N PRO A 62 10.55 -9.10 -10.48
CA PRO A 62 10.49 -8.16 -9.37
C PRO A 62 11.62 -7.13 -9.52
N ARG A 63 11.29 -5.86 -9.26
CA ARG A 63 12.26 -4.77 -9.39
C ARG A 63 13.41 -4.90 -8.38
N PHE A 64 13.10 -5.44 -7.21
CA PHE A 64 14.03 -5.71 -6.13
C PHE A 64 13.92 -7.18 -5.77
N THR A 65 15.06 -7.86 -5.67
CA THR A 65 15.14 -9.31 -5.40
C THR A 65 15.50 -9.63 -3.96
N ASN A 66 15.99 -8.64 -3.22
CA ASN A 66 16.40 -8.77 -1.84
C ASN A 66 16.26 -7.43 -1.09
N ILE A 67 16.40 -7.50 0.24
CA ILE A 67 16.21 -6.35 1.13
C ILE A 67 17.32 -5.29 0.97
N GLU A 68 18.51 -5.70 0.61
CA GLU A 68 19.66 -4.82 0.36
C GLU A 68 19.37 -3.93 -0.86
N GLU A 69 18.94 -4.52 -1.96
CA GLU A 69 18.53 -3.77 -3.17
C GLU A 69 17.36 -2.82 -2.86
N TYR A 70 16.35 -3.30 -2.13
CA TYR A 70 15.21 -2.46 -1.75
C TYR A 70 15.65 -1.26 -0.90
N SER A 71 16.59 -1.45 0.01
CA SER A 71 17.09 -0.39 0.90
C SER A 71 17.78 0.76 0.17
N THR A 72 18.28 0.54 -1.05
CA THR A 72 18.92 1.59 -1.86
C THR A 72 17.96 2.74 -2.19
N LEU A 73 16.65 2.50 -2.16
CA LEU A 73 15.62 3.53 -2.32
C LEU A 73 15.71 4.65 -1.28
N PHE A 74 16.33 4.39 -0.14
CA PHE A 74 16.36 5.27 1.02
C PHE A 74 17.75 5.82 1.35
N GLU A 75 18.76 5.51 0.55
CA GLU A 75 20.14 5.98 0.76
C GLU A 75 20.31 7.49 0.63
N ALA A 76 19.39 8.14 -0.10
CA ALA A 76 19.43 9.59 -0.25
C ALA A 76 18.78 10.36 0.92
N ALA A 77 18.16 9.66 1.89
CA ALA A 77 17.64 10.30 3.11
C ALA A 77 18.79 10.96 3.92
N ARG A 78 18.56 12.14 4.45
CA ARG A 78 19.56 12.99 5.14
C ARG A 78 19.20 13.28 6.60
N GLY A 79 18.44 12.39 7.25
CA GLY A 79 18.04 12.54 8.65
C GLY A 79 16.60 13.01 8.81
N GLU A 80 15.78 12.88 7.79
CA GLU A 80 14.35 13.10 7.88
C GLU A 80 13.75 12.15 8.93
N LYS A 81 12.82 12.65 9.71
CA LYS A 81 12.17 11.89 10.79
C LYS A 81 11.25 10.80 10.27
N ALA A 82 10.63 11.04 9.11
CA ALA A 82 9.74 10.09 8.45
C ALA A 82 10.32 9.71 7.08
N ILE A 83 10.58 8.41 6.91
CA ILE A 83 11.10 7.84 5.67
C ILE A 83 10.08 6.81 5.20
N GLY A 84 9.53 6.98 4.01
CA GLY A 84 8.41 6.16 3.59
C GLY A 84 8.35 5.77 2.13
N GLU A 85 7.46 4.83 1.87
CA GLU A 85 7.07 4.43 0.53
C GLU A 85 5.54 4.28 0.40
N ALA A 86 5.05 4.17 -0.84
CA ALA A 86 3.64 4.01 -1.13
C ALA A 86 3.41 2.89 -2.14
N THR A 87 2.90 1.75 -1.66
CA THR A 87 2.45 0.62 -2.48
C THR A 87 1.02 0.22 -2.09
N PRO A 88 -0.01 0.78 -2.75
CA PRO A 88 -1.40 0.57 -2.36
C PRO A 88 -1.93 -0.85 -2.52
N LEU A 89 -1.13 -1.77 -3.04
CA LEU A 89 -1.43 -3.19 -3.11
C LEU A 89 -1.23 -3.88 -1.76
N TYR A 90 -0.36 -3.37 -0.91
CA TYR A 90 0.07 -4.04 0.32
C TYR A 90 -1.09 -4.38 1.26
N ILE A 91 -2.11 -3.52 1.36
CA ILE A 91 -3.28 -3.80 2.21
C ILE A 91 -4.04 -5.04 1.74
N TYR A 92 -4.05 -5.30 0.43
CA TYR A 92 -4.76 -6.42 -0.18
C TYR A 92 -3.94 -7.72 -0.19
N ALA A 93 -2.63 -7.63 -0.43
CA ALA A 93 -1.74 -8.78 -0.55
C ALA A 93 -1.58 -9.51 0.80
N PRO A 94 -1.87 -10.82 0.85
CA PRO A 94 -1.73 -11.61 2.08
C PRO A 94 -0.28 -11.66 2.58
N GLY A 95 -0.10 -11.73 3.91
CA GLY A 95 1.22 -11.84 4.53
C GLY A 95 2.10 -10.60 4.43
N THR A 96 1.63 -9.52 3.80
CA THR A 96 2.43 -8.29 3.63
C THR A 96 2.62 -7.55 4.96
N ALA A 97 1.59 -7.47 5.78
CA ALA A 97 1.68 -6.80 7.09
C ALA A 97 2.76 -7.47 7.97
N GLU A 98 2.75 -8.78 8.02
CA GLU A 98 3.70 -9.61 8.77
C GLU A 98 5.12 -9.47 8.22
N ARG A 99 5.28 -9.40 6.90
CA ARG A 99 6.59 -9.16 6.27
C ARG A 99 7.12 -7.77 6.58
N ILE A 100 6.29 -6.74 6.50
CA ILE A 100 6.69 -5.38 6.90
C ILE A 100 7.14 -5.38 8.36
N GLU A 101 6.36 -5.92 9.30
CA GLU A 101 6.73 -5.95 10.72
C GLU A 101 8.01 -6.74 10.97
N ARG A 102 8.23 -7.83 10.25
CA ARG A 102 9.45 -8.66 10.37
C ARG A 102 10.71 -7.91 9.94
N TYR A 103 10.67 -7.19 8.83
CA TYR A 103 11.87 -6.55 8.25
C TYR A 103 12.01 -5.08 8.65
N VAL A 104 10.92 -4.46 9.07
CA VAL A 104 10.88 -3.05 9.50
C VAL A 104 10.05 -2.96 10.78
N PRO A 105 10.51 -3.56 11.89
CA PRO A 105 9.76 -3.54 13.15
C PRO A 105 9.52 -2.11 13.63
N GLY A 106 8.33 -1.85 14.12
CA GLY A 106 7.93 -0.52 14.56
C GLY A 106 7.48 0.44 13.46
N ALA A 107 7.46 0.01 12.19
CA ALA A 107 6.94 0.81 11.10
C ALA A 107 5.47 1.21 11.31
N LYS A 108 5.09 2.38 10.76
CA LYS A 108 3.70 2.86 10.76
C LYS A 108 3.05 2.62 9.41
N SER A 109 1.77 2.29 9.43
CA SER A 109 0.98 2.02 8.22
C SER A 109 -0.12 3.06 8.05
N ILE A 110 -0.24 3.58 6.84
CA ILE A 110 -1.21 4.60 6.44
C ILE A 110 -2.15 3.99 5.42
N VAL A 111 -3.44 4.10 5.66
CA VAL A 111 -4.50 3.63 4.77
C VAL A 111 -5.42 4.78 4.41
N LEU A 112 -5.63 5.00 3.13
CA LEU A 112 -6.73 5.78 2.60
C LEU A 112 -7.79 4.82 2.06
N LEU A 113 -9.01 4.91 2.54
CA LEU A 113 -10.16 4.18 2.02
C LEU A 113 -11.02 5.10 1.15
N ARG A 114 -11.78 4.54 0.26
CA ARG A 114 -12.75 5.22 -0.57
C ARG A 114 -14.02 4.39 -0.62
N ASN A 115 -15.17 5.01 -0.89
CA ASN A 115 -16.38 4.26 -1.21
C ASN A 115 -16.02 3.06 -2.10
N PRO A 116 -16.30 1.81 -1.68
CA PRO A 116 -15.82 0.62 -2.38
C PRO A 116 -16.35 0.48 -3.80
N ALA A 117 -17.57 0.96 -4.09
CA ALA A 117 -18.14 0.95 -5.44
C ALA A 117 -17.40 1.93 -6.36
N ASP A 118 -17.17 3.17 -5.90
CA ASP A 118 -16.44 4.20 -6.64
C ASP A 118 -14.99 3.79 -6.88
N ARG A 119 -14.37 3.15 -5.87
CA ARG A 119 -13.03 2.60 -6.00
C ARG A 119 -12.96 1.50 -7.06
N ALA A 120 -13.92 0.56 -7.04
CA ALA A 120 -13.99 -0.54 -7.99
C ALA A 120 -14.18 -0.03 -9.42
N TYR A 121 -15.11 0.91 -9.62
CA TYR A 121 -15.35 1.53 -10.92
C TYR A 121 -14.12 2.30 -11.42
N SER A 122 -13.48 3.08 -10.55
CA SER A 122 -12.23 3.78 -10.88
C SER A 122 -11.09 2.81 -11.25
N ALA A 123 -11.03 1.62 -10.64
CA ALA A 123 -10.05 0.60 -10.96
C ALA A 123 -10.34 -0.05 -12.32
N PHE A 124 -11.62 -0.30 -12.62
CA PHE A 124 -12.06 -0.78 -13.93
C PHE A 124 -11.68 0.20 -15.05
N LEU A 125 -12.07 1.47 -14.91
CA LEU A 125 -11.73 2.51 -15.90
C LEU A 125 -10.21 2.63 -16.11
N TYR A 126 -9.44 2.49 -15.04
CA TYR A 126 -7.98 2.47 -15.14
C TYR A 126 -7.47 1.27 -15.95
N ALA A 127 -7.99 0.07 -15.68
CA ALA A 127 -7.59 -1.14 -16.39
C ALA A 127 -7.97 -1.08 -17.89
N VAL A 128 -9.15 -0.54 -18.22
CA VAL A 128 -9.57 -0.27 -19.61
C VAL A 128 -8.61 0.73 -20.28
N ARG A 129 -8.31 1.85 -19.60
CA ARG A 129 -7.44 2.90 -20.12
C ARG A 129 -6.04 2.42 -20.50
N ILE A 130 -5.48 1.50 -19.73
CA ILE A 130 -4.14 0.94 -20.00
C ILE A 130 -4.18 -0.30 -20.91
N GLY A 131 -5.35 -0.64 -21.46
CA GLY A 131 -5.53 -1.78 -22.35
C GLY A 131 -5.43 -3.17 -21.67
N ALA A 132 -5.49 -3.23 -20.33
CA ALA A 132 -5.44 -4.48 -19.61
C ALA A 132 -6.81 -5.18 -19.58
N GLU A 133 -7.91 -4.43 -19.40
CA GLU A 133 -9.27 -4.96 -19.33
C GLU A 133 -9.88 -5.00 -20.75
N PRO A 134 -10.19 -6.21 -21.27
CA PRO A 134 -10.83 -6.35 -22.58
C PRO A 134 -12.34 -6.07 -22.57
N LEU A 135 -12.98 -6.12 -21.38
CA LEU A 135 -14.40 -5.88 -21.25
C LEU A 135 -14.68 -4.38 -21.15
N THR A 136 -15.75 -3.94 -21.82
CA THR A 136 -16.22 -2.54 -21.78
C THR A 136 -17.38 -2.34 -20.82
N ASP A 137 -18.01 -3.41 -20.35
CA ASP A 137 -19.11 -3.40 -19.38
C ASP A 137 -18.58 -3.73 -17.97
N PHE A 138 -18.73 -2.77 -17.06
CA PHE A 138 -18.29 -2.94 -15.67
C PHE A 138 -19.05 -4.03 -14.92
N ALA A 139 -20.35 -4.17 -15.15
CA ALA A 139 -21.15 -5.20 -14.49
C ALA A 139 -20.72 -6.61 -14.96
N GLN A 140 -20.35 -6.76 -16.23
CA GLN A 140 -19.78 -7.99 -16.75
C GLN A 140 -18.42 -8.27 -16.09
N ALA A 141 -17.54 -7.28 -16.02
CA ALA A 141 -16.23 -7.42 -15.38
C ALA A 141 -16.33 -7.84 -13.90
N LEU A 142 -17.33 -7.32 -13.17
CA LEU A 142 -17.63 -7.75 -11.80
C LEU A 142 -18.13 -9.21 -11.71
N ARG A 143 -18.95 -9.64 -12.66
CA ARG A 143 -19.41 -11.04 -12.71
C ARG A 143 -18.28 -12.02 -13.01
N GLU A 144 -17.31 -11.62 -13.83
CA GLU A 144 -16.14 -12.43 -14.18
C GLU A 144 -15.08 -12.51 -13.06
N GLU A 145 -15.09 -11.58 -12.10
CA GLU A 145 -14.05 -11.50 -11.06
C GLU A 145 -13.85 -12.80 -10.28
N PRO A 146 -14.89 -13.55 -9.82
CA PRO A 146 -14.68 -14.80 -9.10
C PRO A 146 -13.93 -15.86 -9.91
N LEU A 147 -14.20 -15.93 -11.21
CA LEU A 147 -13.50 -16.84 -12.13
C LEU A 147 -12.04 -16.41 -12.33
N ARG A 148 -11.82 -15.12 -12.51
CA ARG A 148 -10.49 -14.53 -12.65
C ARG A 148 -9.62 -14.77 -11.43
N ILE A 149 -10.18 -14.61 -10.22
CA ILE A 149 -9.50 -14.91 -8.95
C ILE A 149 -9.15 -16.40 -8.87
N ARG A 150 -10.08 -17.29 -9.18
CA ARG A 150 -9.84 -18.76 -9.20
C ARG A 150 -8.73 -19.15 -10.16
N ASN A 151 -8.68 -18.50 -11.33
CA ASN A 151 -7.67 -18.71 -12.37
C ASN A 151 -6.38 -17.89 -12.12
N ARG A 152 -6.22 -17.28 -10.92
CA ARG A 152 -5.04 -16.51 -10.51
C ARG A 152 -4.69 -15.35 -11.45
N TRP A 153 -5.70 -14.72 -12.01
CA TRP A 153 -5.46 -13.52 -12.79
C TRP A 153 -4.85 -12.42 -11.92
N HIS A 154 -4.13 -11.52 -12.57
CA HIS A 154 -3.50 -10.37 -11.91
C HIS A 154 -4.52 -9.55 -11.09
N TYR A 155 -4.13 -9.09 -9.91
CA TYR A 155 -4.98 -8.35 -8.95
C TYR A 155 -5.65 -7.10 -9.55
N ILE A 156 -5.16 -6.59 -10.69
CA ILE A 156 -5.78 -5.43 -11.37
C ILE A 156 -7.25 -5.69 -11.71
N PHE A 157 -7.62 -6.95 -11.89
CA PHE A 157 -8.97 -7.41 -12.21
C PHE A 157 -9.82 -7.75 -10.98
N HIS A 158 -9.29 -7.57 -9.76
CA HIS A 158 -10.00 -7.84 -8.50
C HIS A 158 -10.75 -6.57 -8.07
N TYR A 159 -11.83 -6.23 -8.78
CA TYR A 159 -12.56 -4.98 -8.57
C TYR A 159 -13.30 -4.93 -7.25
N ARG A 160 -14.15 -5.93 -6.97
CA ARG A 160 -14.96 -6.01 -5.75
C ARG A 160 -14.12 -6.40 -4.55
N SER A 161 -13.32 -7.45 -4.66
CA SER A 161 -12.60 -8.07 -3.54
C SER A 161 -11.64 -7.09 -2.85
N ARG A 162 -11.02 -6.18 -3.60
CA ARG A 162 -10.14 -5.14 -3.05
C ARG A 162 -10.89 -4.02 -2.32
N GLY A 163 -12.21 -3.96 -2.44
CA GLY A 163 -13.08 -3.06 -1.69
C GLY A 163 -13.65 -3.66 -0.41
N LEU A 164 -13.41 -4.93 -0.14
CA LEU A 164 -13.84 -5.61 1.08
C LEU A 164 -12.82 -5.34 2.21
N TYR A 165 -12.81 -4.11 2.71
CA TYR A 165 -11.76 -3.58 3.59
C TYR A 165 -11.66 -4.25 4.94
N TYR A 166 -12.75 -4.80 5.49
CA TYR A 166 -12.78 -5.32 6.84
C TYR A 166 -11.65 -6.35 7.10
N GLN A 167 -11.53 -7.37 6.26
CA GLN A 167 -10.52 -8.41 6.44
C GLN A 167 -9.09 -7.88 6.22
N GLN A 168 -8.95 -6.90 5.33
CA GLN A 168 -7.68 -6.26 5.05
C GLN A 168 -7.22 -5.42 6.25
N LEU A 169 -8.08 -4.57 6.79
CA LEU A 169 -7.80 -3.76 7.97
C LEU A 169 -7.59 -4.62 9.21
N LYS A 170 -8.38 -5.69 9.39
CA LYS A 170 -8.24 -6.60 10.53
C LYS A 170 -6.80 -7.15 10.61
N ARG A 171 -6.24 -7.67 9.51
CA ARG A 171 -4.85 -8.14 9.46
C ARG A 171 -3.84 -7.06 9.88
N TYR A 172 -4.03 -5.84 9.39
CA TYR A 172 -3.14 -4.74 9.74
C TYR A 172 -3.28 -4.33 11.21
N TYR A 173 -4.49 -4.32 11.76
CA TYR A 173 -4.69 -4.05 13.19
C TYR A 173 -4.09 -5.14 14.09
N GLU A 174 -4.16 -6.39 13.67
CA GLU A 174 -3.56 -7.51 14.43
C GLU A 174 -2.03 -7.42 14.47
N VAL A 175 -1.39 -6.87 13.44
CA VAL A 175 0.08 -6.74 13.35
C VAL A 175 0.58 -5.42 13.96
N PHE A 176 -0.04 -4.29 13.60
CA PHE A 176 0.47 -2.96 13.94
C PHE A 176 -0.20 -2.33 15.16
N GLY A 177 -1.35 -2.84 15.59
CA GLY A 177 -2.17 -2.21 16.62
C GLY A 177 -2.73 -0.84 16.16
N ARG A 178 -3.46 -0.19 17.07
CA ARG A 178 -4.05 1.14 16.78
C ARG A 178 -3.04 2.25 16.70
N GLU A 179 -1.94 2.12 17.44
CA GLU A 179 -0.91 3.15 17.57
C GLU A 179 -0.08 3.35 16.29
N ARG A 180 0.01 2.30 15.48
CA ARG A 180 0.85 2.29 14.28
C ARG A 180 0.07 2.19 12.97
N LEU A 181 -1.28 2.09 13.04
CA LEU A 181 -2.15 2.06 11.87
C LEU A 181 -3.09 3.26 11.86
N GLY A 182 -2.91 4.17 10.91
CA GLY A 182 -3.84 5.25 10.64
C GLY A 182 -4.73 4.97 9.43
N VAL A 183 -6.02 5.28 9.57
CA VAL A 183 -7.01 5.08 8.50
C VAL A 183 -7.75 6.39 8.26
N TRP A 184 -7.77 6.84 7.01
CA TRP A 184 -8.48 8.05 6.58
C TRP A 184 -9.38 7.75 5.39
N LEU A 185 -10.36 8.61 5.14
CA LEU A 185 -11.22 8.51 3.98
C LEU A 185 -10.71 9.41 2.83
N TYR A 186 -10.84 8.91 1.62
CA TYR A 186 -10.55 9.68 0.42
C TYR A 186 -11.45 10.92 0.31
N GLU A 187 -12.68 10.78 0.76
CA GLU A 187 -13.68 11.84 0.77
C GLU A 187 -13.21 13.01 1.64
N ASP A 188 -12.71 12.74 2.85
CA ASP A 188 -12.14 13.75 3.75
C ASP A 188 -10.90 14.40 3.12
N MET A 189 -10.01 13.59 2.53
CA MET A 189 -8.82 14.13 1.88
C MET A 189 -9.15 14.99 0.65
N ARG A 190 -10.27 14.74 -0.02
CA ARG A 190 -10.73 15.57 -1.13
C ARG A 190 -11.28 16.92 -0.65
N GLU A 191 -11.93 16.93 0.51
CA GLU A 191 -12.51 18.15 1.11
C GLU A 191 -11.45 18.98 1.83
N ASP A 192 -10.60 18.36 2.63
CA ASP A 192 -9.52 19.01 3.39
C ASP A 192 -8.19 18.23 3.28
N PRO A 193 -7.47 18.38 2.15
CA PRO A 193 -6.17 17.70 1.98
C PRO A 193 -5.13 18.09 3.03
N ALA A 194 -5.16 19.35 3.48
CA ALA A 194 -4.21 19.86 4.46
C ALA A 194 -4.45 19.27 5.86
N GLY A 195 -5.69 19.22 6.31
CA GLY A 195 -6.06 18.62 7.59
C GLY A 195 -5.77 17.12 7.63
N VAL A 196 -6.04 16.40 6.55
CA VAL A 196 -5.65 14.98 6.47
C VAL A 196 -4.13 14.83 6.51
N ALA A 197 -3.37 15.62 5.74
CA ALA A 197 -1.91 15.56 5.78
C ALA A 197 -1.37 15.87 7.18
N GLN A 198 -1.93 16.88 7.87
CA GLN A 198 -1.56 17.21 9.24
C GLN A 198 -1.83 16.07 10.22
N SER A 199 -2.97 15.40 10.11
CA SER A 199 -3.29 14.26 10.97
C SER A 199 -2.38 13.05 10.69
N VAL A 200 -1.95 12.86 9.44
CA VAL A 200 -0.92 11.88 9.07
C VAL A 200 0.42 12.23 9.72
N PHE A 201 0.84 13.50 9.70
CA PHE A 201 2.05 13.93 10.40
C PHE A 201 1.97 13.70 11.91
N CYS A 202 0.81 13.90 12.54
CA CYS A 202 0.61 13.54 13.94
C CYS A 202 0.90 12.05 14.18
N LEU A 203 0.35 11.15 13.35
CA LEU A 203 0.69 9.72 13.44
C LEU A 203 2.20 9.51 13.29
N LEU A 204 2.83 10.10 12.26
CA LEU A 204 4.23 9.84 11.94
C LEU A 204 5.20 10.30 13.04
N TYR A 205 4.89 11.38 13.76
CA TYR A 205 5.78 11.99 14.76
C TYR A 205 5.45 11.61 16.21
N THR A 206 4.33 10.93 16.50
CA THR A 206 4.04 10.43 17.84
C THR A 206 4.89 9.19 18.15
N SER A 207 5.55 9.18 19.30
CA SER A 207 6.12 7.96 19.87
C SER A 207 5.00 7.09 20.44
N PRO A 208 5.10 5.75 20.39
CA PRO A 208 4.15 4.89 21.09
C PRO A 208 4.11 5.25 22.58
N SER A 209 2.91 5.32 23.15
CA SER A 209 2.75 5.60 24.59
C SER A 209 3.29 4.42 25.41
N PRO A 210 4.05 4.68 26.50
CA PRO A 210 4.53 3.62 27.37
C PRO A 210 3.42 2.88 28.15
N ARG A 211 2.16 3.24 27.96
CA ARG A 211 1.03 2.72 28.75
C ARG A 211 0.37 1.47 28.16
N ASP A 212 0.80 1.01 26.98
CA ASP A 212 0.16 -0.07 26.23
C ASP A 212 1.11 -1.27 25.99
N SER A 213 2.14 -1.41 26.83
CA SER A 213 3.06 -2.55 26.84
C SER A 213 2.77 -3.48 28.01
#